data_522f688f870945db3906e7aeee67e703
#
_entry.id   522f688f870945db3906e7aeee67e703
#
_cell.length_a   1.000
_cell.length_b   1.000
_cell.length_c   1.000
_cell.angle_alpha   90.00
_cell.angle_beta   90.00
_cell.angle_gamma   90.00
#
_symmetry.space_group_name_H-M   'P 1'
#
loop_
_entity.id
_entity.type
_entity.pdbx_description
1 polymer ?
#
loop_
_entity_poly.entity_id
_entity_poly.type
_entity_poly.pdbx_seq_one_letter_code
_entity_poly.pdbx_strand_id
1 'polypeptide(L)'
;MYLGFFRLDENPFAITPDPRYLFPSARHADALAHLVYGVSGAGGFIQLTGEVGTGKTTLVRSLLARQLPDVDVALILNPRVTVNEFLLTICEELGVTVEGAACDSVKQLMDALTARLLAANTAGRRVAVLIDEAHLLERDVLEQVRLLTNLETPTRKLLQIILIGQPELRELLARDDLRQVAQRITGRYHLAPLEADEAAAYVRHRLQVAGARNEIFTPRALRSLHRVSGGFPRLINIIADRAMLAAYVGNRHEIDARLVRAAAAEVRGDADMDKRPRRGWILIGLTVLLVLVASAWVLLRR
;
A
#
# COMPACT_ATOMS: atom_id res chain seq x y z
N MET A 1 16.25 -3.26 -19.20
CA MET A 1 17.01 -2.39 -20.11
C MET A 1 18.04 -1.54 -19.36
N TYR A 2 17.67 -0.77 -18.34
CA TYR A 2 18.61 0.15 -17.66
C TYR A 2 19.48 -0.51 -16.57
N LEU A 3 19.22 -1.76 -16.19
CA LEU A 3 19.95 -2.44 -15.10
C LEU A 3 21.47 -2.46 -15.31
N GLY A 4 21.91 -2.95 -16.48
CA GLY A 4 23.34 -2.98 -16.81
C GLY A 4 23.98 -1.60 -16.88
N PHE A 5 23.22 -0.56 -17.32
CA PHE A 5 23.68 0.81 -17.39
C PHE A 5 24.00 1.40 -16.00
N PHE A 6 23.13 1.12 -15.01
CA PHE A 6 23.32 1.54 -13.63
C PHE A 6 24.05 0.50 -12.77
N ARG A 7 24.47 -0.63 -13.36
CA ARG A 7 25.13 -1.74 -12.67
C ARG A 7 24.30 -2.31 -11.53
N LEU A 8 23.02 -2.55 -11.81
CA LEU A 8 22.07 -3.15 -10.88
C LEU A 8 21.86 -4.62 -11.22
N ASP A 9 21.69 -5.44 -10.18
CA ASP A 9 21.46 -6.87 -10.31
C ASP A 9 19.98 -7.16 -10.63
N GLU A 10 19.05 -6.33 -10.09
CA GLU A 10 17.61 -6.47 -10.28
C GLU A 10 16.90 -5.11 -10.28
N ASN A 11 15.58 -5.10 -10.58
CA ASN A 11 14.80 -3.86 -10.60
C ASN A 11 14.58 -3.32 -9.17
N PRO A 12 15.18 -2.17 -8.81
CA PRO A 12 15.06 -1.61 -7.46
C PRO A 12 13.64 -1.14 -7.13
N PHE A 13 12.85 -0.78 -8.14
CA PHE A 13 11.56 -0.13 -7.98
C PHE A 13 10.38 -1.00 -8.44
N ALA A 14 10.55 -2.32 -8.44
CA ALA A 14 9.44 -3.24 -8.66
C ALA A 14 8.30 -2.97 -7.67
N ILE A 15 7.06 -2.96 -8.18
CA ILE A 15 5.85 -2.71 -7.37
C ILE A 15 5.34 -3.97 -6.67
N THR A 16 5.82 -5.15 -7.07
CA THR A 16 5.49 -6.40 -6.39
C THR A 16 6.08 -6.38 -4.98
N PRO A 17 5.29 -6.67 -3.95
CA PRO A 17 5.78 -6.71 -2.59
C PRO A 17 6.82 -7.83 -2.40
N ASP A 18 8.06 -7.42 -2.07
CA ASP A 18 9.17 -8.32 -1.73
C ASP A 18 9.67 -7.94 -0.33
N PRO A 19 9.67 -8.86 0.65
CA PRO A 19 10.13 -8.60 2.02
C PRO A 19 11.57 -8.08 2.11
N ARG A 20 12.47 -8.43 1.16
CA ARG A 20 13.85 -7.95 1.12
C ARG A 20 13.94 -6.42 0.97
N TYR A 21 12.95 -5.84 0.31
CA TYR A 21 12.86 -4.41 0.08
C TYR A 21 12.07 -3.65 1.16
N LEU A 22 11.69 -4.33 2.25
CA LEU A 22 11.05 -3.64 3.35
C LEU A 22 12.03 -2.62 3.96
N PHE A 23 11.69 -1.36 3.84
CA PHE A 23 12.43 -0.28 4.49
C PHE A 23 11.85 -0.08 5.91
N PRO A 24 12.66 -0.30 6.95
CA PRO A 24 12.19 -0.16 8.34
C PRO A 24 12.20 1.31 8.78
N SER A 25 11.35 2.16 8.16
CA SER A 25 11.14 3.49 8.74
C SER A 25 10.58 3.36 10.15
N ALA A 26 10.75 4.39 10.99
CA ALA A 26 10.25 4.37 12.36
C ALA A 26 8.76 4.00 12.39
N ARG A 27 7.96 4.59 11.51
CA ARG A 27 6.51 4.31 11.39
C ARG A 27 6.19 2.88 10.96
N HIS A 28 6.97 2.33 10.02
CA HIS A 28 6.79 0.94 9.61
C HIS A 28 7.23 -0.05 10.71
N ALA A 29 8.29 0.28 11.44
CA ALA A 29 8.73 -0.50 12.60
C ALA A 29 7.68 -0.50 13.71
N ASP A 30 7.11 0.66 14.03
CA ASP A 30 6.02 0.80 15.00
C ASP A 30 4.77 0.04 14.55
N ALA A 31 4.35 0.20 13.28
CA ALA A 31 3.21 -0.54 12.72
C ALA A 31 3.42 -2.06 12.83
N LEU A 32 4.63 -2.53 12.50
CA LEU A 32 4.95 -3.95 12.58
C LEU A 32 4.97 -4.44 14.03
N ALA A 33 5.49 -3.64 14.98
CA ALA A 33 5.44 -3.94 16.41
C ALA A 33 3.99 -4.07 16.91
N HIS A 34 3.11 -3.15 16.50
CA HIS A 34 1.67 -3.23 16.78
C HIS A 34 1.03 -4.50 16.22
N LEU A 35 1.39 -4.90 15.00
CA LEU A 35 0.88 -6.13 14.40
C LEU A 35 1.40 -7.38 15.14
N VAL A 36 2.70 -7.44 15.45
CA VAL A 36 3.29 -8.54 16.21
C VAL A 36 2.66 -8.65 17.60
N TYR A 37 2.53 -7.53 18.30
CA TYR A 37 1.82 -7.49 19.58
C TYR A 37 0.37 -7.95 19.43
N GLY A 38 -0.27 -7.54 18.34
CA GLY A 38 -1.64 -7.92 18.03
C GLY A 38 -1.84 -9.41 17.84
N VAL A 39 -1.07 -10.05 16.98
CA VAL A 39 -1.20 -11.50 16.74
C VAL A 39 -0.85 -12.31 17.99
N SER A 40 -0.01 -11.74 18.87
CA SER A 40 0.38 -12.35 20.15
C SER A 40 -0.55 -11.96 21.32
N GLY A 41 -1.55 -11.09 21.08
CA GLY A 41 -2.41 -10.53 22.10
C GLY A 41 -3.51 -11.45 22.62
N ALA A 42 -4.31 -10.92 23.54
CA ALA A 42 -5.35 -11.66 24.26
C ALA A 42 -6.73 -11.70 23.54
N GLY A 43 -6.74 -11.44 22.24
CA GLY A 43 -7.98 -11.44 21.43
C GLY A 43 -8.63 -10.06 21.27
N GLY A 44 -9.60 -9.97 20.38
CA GLY A 44 -10.27 -8.73 19.98
C GLY A 44 -9.92 -8.30 18.57
N PHE A 45 -10.04 -7.00 18.30
CA PHE A 45 -9.72 -6.43 16.99
C PHE A 45 -8.51 -5.50 17.07
N ILE A 46 -7.66 -5.58 16.05
CA ILE A 46 -6.69 -4.53 15.73
C ILE A 46 -7.02 -3.95 14.38
N GLN A 47 -6.91 -2.65 14.26
CA GLN A 47 -7.13 -1.91 13.04
C GLN A 47 -5.82 -1.29 12.56
N LEU A 48 -5.38 -1.67 11.36
CA LEU A 48 -4.30 -1.02 10.62
C LEU A 48 -4.90 -0.30 9.41
N THR A 49 -4.81 1.02 9.39
CA THR A 49 -5.24 1.82 8.24
C THR A 49 -4.07 2.54 7.58
N GLY A 50 -4.26 2.98 6.36
CA GLY A 50 -3.30 3.82 5.61
C GLY A 50 -3.75 3.95 4.17
N GLU A 51 -3.33 5.01 3.52
CA GLU A 51 -3.63 5.27 2.12
C GLU A 51 -3.12 4.17 1.18
N VAL A 52 -3.64 4.16 -0.05
CA VAL A 52 -3.15 3.25 -1.10
C VAL A 52 -1.66 3.47 -1.34
N GLY A 53 -0.88 2.38 -1.31
CA GLY A 53 0.55 2.45 -1.60
C GLY A 53 1.45 2.89 -0.44
N THR A 54 0.94 2.96 0.80
CA THR A 54 1.76 3.22 2.02
C THR A 54 2.60 2.02 2.47
N GLY A 55 2.33 0.80 1.95
CA GLY A 55 3.10 -0.40 2.29
C GLY A 55 2.41 -1.37 3.26
N LYS A 56 1.10 -1.25 3.50
CA LYS A 56 0.31 -2.15 4.38
C LYS A 56 0.52 -3.63 4.05
N THR A 57 0.31 -4.02 2.80
CA THR A 57 0.49 -5.41 2.34
C THR A 57 1.94 -5.89 2.49
N THR A 58 2.92 -5.00 2.33
CA THR A 58 4.34 -5.33 2.59
C THR A 58 4.57 -5.61 4.08
N LEU A 59 3.96 -4.83 4.98
CA LEU A 59 4.00 -5.09 6.42
C LEU A 59 3.39 -6.45 6.78
N VAL A 60 2.22 -6.78 6.20
CA VAL A 60 1.56 -8.08 6.40
C VAL A 60 2.49 -9.22 5.98
N ARG A 61 3.07 -9.14 4.77
CA ARG A 61 4.02 -10.15 4.29
C ARG A 61 5.26 -10.26 5.17
N SER A 62 5.75 -9.13 5.68
CA SER A 62 6.89 -9.13 6.60
C SER A 62 6.54 -9.72 7.97
N LEU A 63 5.31 -9.54 8.44
CA LEU A 63 4.80 -10.22 9.62
C LEU A 63 4.78 -11.73 9.42
N LEU A 64 4.25 -12.19 8.28
CA LEU A 64 4.15 -13.61 7.95
C LEU A 64 5.52 -14.27 7.73
N ALA A 65 6.48 -13.52 7.16
CA ALA A 65 7.85 -13.99 6.97
C ALA A 65 8.61 -14.15 8.31
N ARG A 66 8.15 -13.49 9.38
CA ARG A 66 8.66 -13.73 10.74
C ARG A 66 8.04 -15.01 11.23
N GLN A 67 8.87 -16.00 11.53
CA GLN A 67 8.39 -17.21 12.17
C GLN A 67 7.72 -16.85 13.51
N LEU A 68 6.40 -17.01 13.59
CA LEU A 68 5.60 -16.82 14.79
C LEU A 68 5.33 -18.23 15.36
N PRO A 69 6.19 -18.76 16.23
CA PRO A 69 6.20 -20.20 16.57
C PRO A 69 4.90 -20.68 17.18
N ASP A 70 4.18 -19.79 17.88
CA ASP A 70 2.98 -20.17 18.65
C ASP A 70 1.69 -19.56 18.07
N VAL A 71 1.71 -19.12 16.80
CA VAL A 71 0.55 -18.49 16.17
C VAL A 71 0.23 -19.17 14.85
N ASP A 72 -1.01 -19.62 14.69
CA ASP A 72 -1.58 -20.03 13.42
C ASP A 72 -2.24 -18.80 12.77
N VAL A 73 -1.91 -18.51 11.53
CA VAL A 73 -2.42 -17.32 10.84
C VAL A 73 -3.23 -17.71 9.63
N ALA A 74 -4.46 -17.21 9.56
CA ALA A 74 -5.29 -17.22 8.35
C ALA A 74 -5.21 -15.84 7.69
N LEU A 75 -4.91 -15.79 6.39
CA LEU A 75 -4.79 -14.55 5.63
C LEU A 75 -5.87 -14.44 4.56
N ILE A 76 -6.72 -13.43 4.66
CA ILE A 76 -7.76 -13.11 3.68
C ILE A 76 -7.34 -11.89 2.88
N LEU A 77 -7.01 -12.11 1.61
CA LEU A 77 -6.54 -11.05 0.70
C LEU A 77 -7.68 -10.36 -0.06
N ASN A 78 -8.77 -11.07 -0.30
CA ASN A 78 -9.94 -10.52 -0.98
C ASN A 78 -11.19 -10.76 -0.13
N PRO A 79 -11.64 -9.75 0.64
CA PRO A 79 -12.79 -9.92 1.54
C PRO A 79 -14.15 -9.70 0.85
N ARG A 80 -14.19 -9.47 -0.46
CA ARG A 80 -15.45 -9.39 -1.24
C ARG A 80 -16.01 -10.76 -1.54
N VAL A 81 -16.51 -11.42 -0.51
CA VAL A 81 -17.02 -12.79 -0.55
C VAL A 81 -18.29 -12.90 0.29
N THR A 82 -19.07 -13.93 0.08
CA THR A 82 -20.21 -14.27 0.94
C THR A 82 -19.73 -14.72 2.33
N VAL A 83 -20.64 -14.78 3.31
CA VAL A 83 -20.33 -15.28 4.66
C VAL A 83 -19.79 -16.70 4.62
N ASN A 84 -20.38 -17.57 3.79
CA ASN A 84 -19.94 -18.97 3.66
C ASN A 84 -18.51 -19.05 3.10
N GLU A 85 -18.23 -18.35 2.00
CA GLU A 85 -16.89 -18.30 1.39
C GLU A 85 -15.85 -17.72 2.35
N PHE A 86 -16.24 -16.71 3.13
CA PHE A 86 -15.36 -16.12 4.14
C PHE A 86 -14.97 -17.12 5.23
N LEU A 87 -15.94 -17.84 5.79
CA LEU A 87 -15.71 -18.87 6.80
C LEU A 87 -14.93 -20.06 6.24
N LEU A 88 -15.27 -20.48 5.02
CA LEU A 88 -14.56 -21.56 4.33
C LEU A 88 -13.09 -21.18 4.12
N THR A 89 -12.81 -19.98 3.65
CA THR A 89 -11.43 -19.50 3.47
C THR A 89 -10.65 -19.52 4.80
N ILE A 90 -11.27 -19.10 5.91
CA ILE A 90 -10.61 -19.20 7.23
C ILE A 90 -10.32 -20.66 7.60
N CYS A 91 -11.26 -21.57 7.36
CA CYS A 91 -11.07 -23.00 7.61
C CYS A 91 -9.90 -23.56 6.79
N GLU A 92 -9.86 -23.27 5.48
CA GLU A 92 -8.80 -23.71 4.57
C GLU A 92 -7.43 -23.20 5.00
N GLU A 93 -7.31 -21.90 5.30
CA GLU A 93 -6.07 -21.28 5.76
C GLU A 93 -5.56 -21.86 7.10
N LEU A 94 -6.47 -22.33 7.95
CA LEU A 94 -6.15 -23.01 9.22
C LEU A 94 -5.98 -24.53 9.07
N GLY A 95 -6.04 -25.07 7.85
CA GLY A 95 -5.86 -26.48 7.57
C GLY A 95 -7.06 -27.34 8.02
N VAL A 96 -8.25 -26.76 8.09
CA VAL A 96 -9.50 -27.48 8.38
C VAL A 96 -10.15 -27.90 7.07
N THR A 97 -10.24 -29.20 6.84
CA THR A 97 -10.95 -29.73 5.67
C THR A 97 -12.45 -29.82 6.00
N VAL A 98 -13.25 -29.15 5.16
CA VAL A 98 -14.73 -29.22 5.19
C VAL A 98 -15.17 -29.72 3.82
N GLU A 99 -15.97 -30.77 3.78
CA GLU A 99 -16.34 -31.43 2.52
C GLU A 99 -17.87 -31.50 2.32
N GLY A 100 -18.25 -31.53 1.03
CA GLY A 100 -19.65 -31.75 0.62
C GLY A 100 -20.58 -30.61 1.05
N ALA A 101 -21.82 -30.98 1.42
CA ALA A 101 -22.85 -30.02 1.82
C ALA A 101 -22.52 -29.20 3.08
N ALA A 102 -21.46 -29.57 3.82
CA ALA A 102 -20.99 -28.83 4.97
C ALA A 102 -20.39 -27.47 4.57
N CYS A 103 -19.82 -27.33 3.36
CA CYS A 103 -19.30 -26.10 2.83
C CYS A 103 -20.37 -25.01 2.67
N ASP A 104 -21.62 -25.40 2.44
CA ASP A 104 -22.75 -24.49 2.23
C ASP A 104 -23.45 -24.10 3.53
N SER A 105 -23.02 -24.64 4.68
CA SER A 105 -23.65 -24.41 5.96
C SER A 105 -22.81 -23.56 6.90
N VAL A 106 -23.19 -22.28 7.11
CA VAL A 106 -22.58 -21.39 8.09
C VAL A 106 -22.40 -22.07 9.44
N LYS A 107 -23.41 -22.83 9.89
CA LYS A 107 -23.35 -23.53 11.18
C LYS A 107 -22.22 -24.55 11.21
N GLN A 108 -22.13 -25.39 10.18
CA GLN A 108 -21.12 -26.46 10.13
C GLN A 108 -19.70 -25.87 10.01
N LEU A 109 -19.51 -24.80 9.22
CA LEU A 109 -18.25 -24.06 9.14
C LEU A 109 -17.86 -23.47 10.49
N MET A 110 -18.81 -22.87 11.21
CA MET A 110 -18.58 -22.32 12.55
C MET A 110 -18.24 -23.42 13.58
N ASP A 111 -18.91 -24.57 13.52
CA ASP A 111 -18.64 -25.71 14.41
C ASP A 111 -17.22 -26.26 14.15
N ALA A 112 -16.85 -26.46 12.87
CA ALA A 112 -15.51 -26.90 12.47
C ALA A 112 -14.41 -25.91 12.89
N LEU A 113 -14.63 -24.61 12.65
CA LEU A 113 -13.70 -23.57 13.07
C LEU A 113 -13.56 -23.52 14.60
N THR A 114 -14.66 -23.61 15.34
CA THR A 114 -14.63 -23.63 16.81
C THR A 114 -13.83 -24.81 17.35
N ALA A 115 -14.01 -26.01 16.79
CA ALA A 115 -13.23 -27.18 17.14
C ALA A 115 -11.72 -26.97 16.90
N ARG A 116 -11.37 -26.37 15.75
CA ARG A 116 -9.97 -26.04 15.41
C ARG A 116 -9.36 -25.03 16.39
N LEU A 117 -10.12 -23.98 16.76
CA LEU A 117 -9.66 -22.96 17.70
C LEU A 117 -9.44 -23.55 19.11
N LEU A 118 -10.34 -24.41 19.55
CA LEU A 118 -10.18 -25.11 20.85
C LEU A 118 -8.97 -26.05 20.84
N ALA A 119 -8.76 -26.80 19.76
CA ALA A 119 -7.58 -27.65 19.60
C ALA A 119 -6.26 -26.84 19.63
N ALA A 120 -6.21 -25.69 18.93
CA ALA A 120 -5.07 -24.81 18.98
C ALA A 120 -4.81 -24.29 20.40
N ASN A 121 -5.86 -23.83 21.09
CA ASN A 121 -5.73 -23.33 22.46
C ASN A 121 -5.23 -24.42 23.43
N THR A 122 -5.70 -25.66 23.28
CA THR A 122 -5.23 -26.80 24.09
C THR A 122 -3.75 -27.11 23.82
N ALA A 123 -3.29 -26.92 22.57
CA ALA A 123 -1.88 -27.04 22.19
C ALA A 123 -1.02 -25.83 22.59
N GLY A 124 -1.58 -24.85 23.30
CA GLY A 124 -0.89 -23.61 23.67
C GLY A 124 -0.68 -22.62 22.52
N ARG A 125 -1.27 -22.88 21.37
CA ARG A 125 -1.17 -22.03 20.17
C ARG A 125 -2.28 -20.99 20.13
N ARG A 126 -2.01 -19.88 19.49
CA ARG A 126 -2.96 -18.79 19.23
C ARG A 126 -3.39 -18.83 17.77
N VAL A 127 -4.56 -18.27 17.49
CA VAL A 127 -5.03 -18.13 16.12
C VAL A 127 -5.31 -16.66 15.81
N ALA A 128 -4.79 -16.20 14.69
CA ALA A 128 -5.02 -14.85 14.19
C ALA A 128 -5.59 -14.89 12.77
N VAL A 129 -6.61 -14.10 12.51
CA VAL A 129 -7.15 -13.85 11.17
C VAL A 129 -6.77 -12.44 10.73
N LEU A 130 -6.01 -12.34 9.66
CA LEU A 130 -5.62 -11.09 9.02
C LEU A 130 -6.51 -10.87 7.80
N ILE A 131 -7.20 -9.74 7.75
CA ILE A 131 -8.10 -9.39 6.64
C ILE A 131 -7.52 -8.15 5.96
N ASP A 132 -6.89 -8.34 4.79
CA ASP A 132 -6.43 -7.22 3.96
C ASP A 132 -7.60 -6.62 3.18
N GLU A 133 -7.50 -5.36 2.81
CA GLU A 133 -8.55 -4.57 2.15
C GLU A 133 -9.92 -4.63 2.89
N ALA A 134 -9.89 -4.70 4.23
CA ALA A 134 -11.08 -4.89 5.08
C ALA A 134 -12.15 -3.79 4.93
N HIS A 135 -11.84 -2.66 4.28
CA HIS A 135 -12.82 -1.64 3.92
C HIS A 135 -13.80 -2.10 2.82
N LEU A 136 -13.51 -3.23 2.15
CA LEU A 136 -14.38 -3.86 1.15
C LEU A 136 -15.31 -4.92 1.74
N LEU A 137 -15.21 -5.19 3.06
CA LEU A 137 -16.10 -6.13 3.73
C LEU A 137 -17.55 -5.67 3.66
N GLU A 138 -18.42 -6.57 3.25
CA GLU A 138 -19.86 -6.37 3.30
C GLU A 138 -20.37 -6.45 4.74
N ARG A 139 -21.56 -5.89 4.98
CA ARG A 139 -22.15 -5.80 6.30
C ARG A 139 -22.31 -7.17 6.97
N ASP A 140 -22.82 -8.15 6.22
CA ASP A 140 -23.13 -9.49 6.77
C ASP A 140 -21.84 -10.23 7.16
N VAL A 141 -20.76 -10.03 6.39
CA VAL A 141 -19.45 -10.57 6.73
C VAL A 141 -18.85 -9.88 7.95
N LEU A 142 -19.01 -8.55 8.08
CA LEU A 142 -18.57 -7.81 9.29
C LEU A 142 -19.32 -8.27 10.54
N GLU A 143 -20.61 -8.57 10.42
CA GLU A 143 -21.39 -9.13 11.52
C GLU A 143 -20.90 -10.53 11.88
N GLN A 144 -20.57 -11.35 10.89
CA GLN A 144 -19.95 -12.67 11.13
C GLN A 144 -18.58 -12.55 11.79
N VAL A 145 -17.74 -11.59 11.34
CA VAL A 145 -16.45 -11.25 11.98
C VAL A 145 -16.65 -10.87 13.45
N ARG A 146 -17.69 -10.10 13.77
CA ARG A 146 -18.06 -9.78 15.15
C ARG A 146 -18.42 -11.03 15.95
N LEU A 147 -19.21 -11.95 15.37
CA LEU A 147 -19.59 -13.18 16.04
C LEU A 147 -18.39 -14.09 16.32
N LEU A 148 -17.41 -14.15 15.41
CA LEU A 148 -16.17 -14.91 15.63
C LEU A 148 -15.41 -14.45 16.87
N THR A 149 -15.44 -13.17 17.23
CA THR A 149 -14.76 -12.67 18.45
C THR A 149 -15.47 -13.06 19.75
N ASN A 150 -16.66 -13.66 19.68
CA ASN A 150 -17.33 -14.25 20.86
C ASN A 150 -16.77 -15.64 21.19
N LEU A 151 -15.96 -16.23 20.30
CA LEU A 151 -15.35 -17.52 20.56
C LEU A 151 -14.27 -17.38 21.63
N GLU A 152 -14.60 -17.83 22.84
CA GLU A 152 -13.75 -17.69 24.02
C GLU A 152 -13.87 -18.89 24.95
N THR A 153 -12.86 -19.09 25.76
CA THR A 153 -12.92 -19.92 26.96
C THR A 153 -13.24 -19.01 28.17
N PRO A 154 -13.49 -19.54 29.35
CA PRO A 154 -13.70 -18.70 30.54
C PRO A 154 -12.54 -17.76 30.86
N THR A 155 -11.36 -18.00 30.31
CA THR A 155 -10.12 -17.26 30.64
C THR A 155 -9.48 -16.56 29.45
N ARG A 156 -9.81 -16.92 28.19
CA ARG A 156 -9.11 -16.43 26.99
C ARG A 156 -10.01 -16.33 25.79
N LYS A 157 -9.79 -15.30 24.98
CA LYS A 157 -10.29 -15.26 23.60
C LYS A 157 -9.53 -16.29 22.76
N LEU A 158 -10.25 -16.99 21.88
CA LEU A 158 -9.67 -18.02 21.01
C LEU A 158 -9.11 -17.46 19.71
N LEU A 159 -9.59 -16.26 19.30
CA LEU A 159 -9.29 -15.67 18.01
C LEU A 159 -8.89 -14.19 18.14
N GLN A 160 -7.82 -13.81 17.47
CA GLN A 160 -7.42 -12.45 17.25
C GLN A 160 -7.77 -12.05 15.80
N ILE A 161 -8.35 -10.88 15.58
CA ILE A 161 -8.68 -10.39 14.23
C ILE A 161 -7.94 -9.09 13.98
N ILE A 162 -7.28 -8.99 12.83
CA ILE A 162 -6.57 -7.80 12.37
C ILE A 162 -7.22 -7.31 11.08
N LEU A 163 -7.84 -6.15 11.15
CA LEU A 163 -8.47 -5.47 10.03
C LEU A 163 -7.47 -4.50 9.40
N ILE A 164 -7.10 -4.76 8.16
CA ILE A 164 -6.15 -3.94 7.41
C ILE A 164 -6.89 -3.31 6.23
N GLY A 165 -6.81 -1.98 6.09
CA GLY A 165 -7.57 -1.33 5.02
C GLY A 165 -7.15 0.11 4.76
N GLN A 166 -7.88 0.73 3.84
CA GLN A 166 -7.76 2.16 3.54
C GLN A 166 -8.48 2.99 4.63
N PRO A 167 -8.32 4.33 4.65
CA PRO A 167 -8.98 5.19 5.64
C PRO A 167 -10.50 5.01 5.71
N GLU A 168 -11.15 4.60 4.60
CA GLU A 168 -12.57 4.30 4.52
C GLU A 168 -13.01 3.21 5.51
N LEU A 169 -12.08 2.34 5.93
CA LEU A 169 -12.34 1.37 7.01
C LEU A 169 -12.72 2.06 8.33
N ARG A 170 -12.19 3.25 8.60
CA ARG A 170 -12.54 4.04 9.78
C ARG A 170 -13.97 4.55 9.69
N GLU A 171 -14.35 5.04 8.51
CA GLU A 171 -15.70 5.55 8.24
C GLU A 171 -16.71 4.41 8.32
N LEU A 172 -16.38 3.26 7.72
CA LEU A 172 -17.19 2.04 7.78
C LEU A 172 -17.45 1.63 9.24
N LEU A 173 -16.41 1.53 10.06
CA LEU A 173 -16.50 1.13 11.46
C LEU A 173 -17.11 2.22 12.38
N ALA A 174 -17.20 3.46 11.94
CA ALA A 174 -17.85 4.55 12.69
C ALA A 174 -19.37 4.56 12.53
N ARG A 175 -19.93 3.75 11.65
CA ARG A 175 -21.38 3.65 11.43
C ARG A 175 -22.07 3.10 12.68
N ASP A 176 -23.28 3.59 12.94
CA ASP A 176 -24.06 3.19 14.13
C ASP A 176 -24.34 1.68 14.19
N ASP A 177 -24.61 1.07 13.04
CA ASP A 177 -24.88 -0.37 12.90
C ASP A 177 -23.63 -1.24 13.19
N LEU A 178 -22.42 -0.70 13.12
CA LEU A 178 -21.16 -1.38 13.40
C LEU A 178 -20.49 -0.94 14.72
N ARG A 179 -21.17 -0.16 15.53
CA ARG A 179 -20.66 0.36 16.83
C ARG A 179 -20.14 -0.77 17.74
N GLN A 180 -20.78 -1.93 17.73
CA GLN A 180 -20.36 -3.09 18.53
C GLN A 180 -19.03 -3.69 18.07
N VAL A 181 -18.72 -3.66 16.76
CA VAL A 181 -17.40 -4.06 16.22
C VAL A 181 -16.35 -3.02 16.64
N ALA A 182 -16.67 -1.74 16.47
CA ALA A 182 -15.77 -0.63 16.79
C ALA A 182 -15.35 -0.59 18.26
N GLN A 183 -16.26 -0.96 19.19
CA GLN A 183 -15.99 -1.02 20.64
C GLN A 183 -15.04 -2.17 21.03
N ARG A 184 -14.90 -3.18 20.19
CA ARG A 184 -14.01 -4.31 20.44
C ARG A 184 -12.59 -4.10 19.87
N ILE A 185 -12.34 -2.97 19.21
CA ILE A 185 -11.02 -2.63 18.68
C ILE A 185 -10.13 -2.17 19.85
N THR A 186 -9.15 -3.00 20.16
CA THR A 186 -8.19 -2.77 21.26
C THR A 186 -6.96 -1.99 20.82
N GLY A 187 -6.65 -2.00 19.53
CA GLY A 187 -5.53 -1.26 18.96
C GLY A 187 -5.87 -0.63 17.61
N ARG A 188 -5.49 0.63 17.44
CA ARG A 188 -5.63 1.35 16.17
C ARG A 188 -4.30 1.94 15.76
N TYR A 189 -3.87 1.64 14.56
CA TYR A 189 -2.68 2.22 13.97
C TYR A 189 -2.99 2.79 12.59
N HIS A 190 -2.40 3.93 12.28
CA HIS A 190 -2.51 4.53 10.95
C HIS A 190 -1.13 4.69 10.33
N LEU A 191 -0.89 3.99 9.24
CA LEU A 191 0.36 4.05 8.49
C LEU A 191 0.33 5.28 7.57
N ALA A 192 0.99 6.34 7.99
CA ALA A 192 1.15 7.55 7.21
C ALA A 192 2.21 7.37 6.10
N PRO A 193 2.19 8.21 5.05
CA PRO A 193 3.25 8.28 4.05
C PRO A 193 4.61 8.60 4.67
N LEU A 194 5.68 8.29 3.94
CA LEU A 194 7.06 8.58 4.35
C LEU A 194 7.33 10.08 4.38
N GLU A 195 8.07 10.54 5.37
CA GLU A 195 8.59 11.91 5.41
C GLU A 195 9.76 12.09 4.44
N ALA A 196 10.20 13.33 4.23
CA ALA A 196 11.19 13.64 3.20
C ALA A 196 12.51 12.86 3.37
N ASP A 197 13.00 12.78 4.61
CA ASP A 197 14.24 12.08 4.92
C ASP A 197 14.07 10.56 4.86
N GLU A 198 12.90 10.05 5.30
CA GLU A 198 12.53 8.65 5.18
C GLU A 198 12.39 8.22 3.72
N ALA A 199 11.77 9.04 2.87
CA ALA A 199 11.64 8.79 1.43
C ALA A 199 13.00 8.75 0.74
N ALA A 200 13.92 9.64 1.12
CA ALA A 200 15.29 9.63 0.61
C ALA A 200 16.05 8.36 1.04
N ALA A 201 15.93 7.98 2.31
CA ALA A 201 16.53 6.75 2.84
C ALA A 201 15.91 5.50 2.20
N TYR A 202 14.59 5.50 1.98
CA TYR A 202 13.87 4.43 1.28
C TYR A 202 14.40 4.18 -0.14
N VAL A 203 14.58 5.25 -0.92
CA VAL A 203 15.12 5.13 -2.29
C VAL A 203 16.53 4.57 -2.28
N ARG A 204 17.41 5.06 -1.38
CA ARG A 204 18.77 4.53 -1.25
C ARG A 204 18.78 3.06 -0.83
N HIS A 205 17.95 2.69 0.16
CA HIS A 205 17.80 1.31 0.60
C HIS A 205 17.43 0.38 -0.56
N ARG A 206 16.42 0.76 -1.36
CA ARG A 206 16.00 -0.04 -2.51
C ARG A 206 17.10 -0.20 -3.54
N LEU A 207 17.84 0.87 -3.85
CA LEU A 207 18.98 0.83 -4.75
C LEU A 207 20.10 -0.05 -4.21
N GLN A 208 20.39 0.01 -2.92
CA GLN A 208 21.40 -0.84 -2.26
C GLN A 208 21.04 -2.32 -2.33
N VAL A 209 19.78 -2.68 -2.03
CA VAL A 209 19.28 -4.05 -2.15
C VAL A 209 19.40 -4.57 -3.58
N ALA A 210 19.19 -3.69 -4.58
CA ALA A 210 19.34 -4.00 -5.99
C ALA A 210 20.81 -4.00 -6.50
N GLY A 211 21.80 -3.84 -5.62
CA GLY A 211 23.22 -3.92 -5.96
C GLY A 211 23.88 -2.59 -6.35
N ALA A 212 23.19 -1.44 -6.21
CA ALA A 212 23.79 -0.15 -6.54
C ALA A 212 25.03 0.15 -5.67
N ARG A 213 26.14 0.53 -6.34
CA ARG A 213 27.40 0.90 -5.68
C ARG A 213 27.60 2.39 -5.56
N ASN A 214 26.86 3.18 -6.34
CA ASN A 214 26.97 4.62 -6.41
C ASN A 214 25.62 5.28 -6.16
N GLU A 215 25.62 6.56 -5.77
CA GLU A 215 24.41 7.38 -5.71
C GLU A 215 23.91 7.68 -7.13
N ILE A 216 22.68 7.27 -7.44
CA ILE A 216 22.05 7.46 -8.75
C ILE A 216 21.18 8.72 -8.74
N PHE A 217 20.57 9.06 -7.61
CA PHE A 217 19.71 10.22 -7.45
C PHE A 217 20.42 11.34 -6.69
N THR A 218 20.41 12.55 -7.24
CA THR A 218 20.92 13.72 -6.50
C THR A 218 20.07 14.02 -5.25
N PRO A 219 20.59 14.69 -4.22
CA PRO A 219 19.80 15.11 -3.07
C PRO A 219 18.61 16.01 -3.43
N ARG A 220 18.75 16.81 -4.51
CA ARG A 220 17.64 17.62 -5.05
C ARG A 220 16.59 16.76 -5.75
N ALA A 221 17.00 15.69 -6.42
CA ALA A 221 16.08 14.72 -7.03
C ALA A 221 15.26 14.00 -5.97
N LEU A 222 15.88 13.52 -4.87
CA LEU A 222 15.19 12.85 -3.78
C LEU A 222 14.14 13.76 -3.12
N ARG A 223 14.47 15.03 -2.85
CA ARG A 223 13.49 16.00 -2.35
C ARG A 223 12.35 16.28 -3.35
N SER A 224 12.68 16.33 -4.64
CA SER A 224 11.65 16.47 -5.69
C SER A 224 10.75 15.26 -5.75
N LEU A 225 11.32 14.05 -5.64
CA LEU A 225 10.59 12.77 -5.66
C LEU A 225 9.60 12.68 -4.50
N HIS A 226 10.02 13.01 -3.28
CA HIS A 226 9.11 13.09 -2.13
C HIS A 226 7.96 14.07 -2.39
N ARG A 227 8.25 15.28 -2.88
CA ARG A 227 7.21 16.30 -3.13
C ARG A 227 6.17 15.84 -4.16
N VAL A 228 6.61 15.21 -5.27
CA VAL A 228 5.69 14.81 -6.35
C VAL A 228 4.95 13.52 -6.04
N SER A 229 5.50 12.65 -5.20
CA SER A 229 4.89 11.41 -4.75
C SER A 229 4.04 11.55 -3.48
N GLY A 230 4.16 12.68 -2.75
CA GLY A 230 3.53 12.85 -1.44
C GLY A 230 4.07 11.89 -0.37
N GLY A 231 5.25 11.28 -0.58
CA GLY A 231 5.81 10.28 0.32
C GLY A 231 5.22 8.87 0.19
N PHE A 232 4.34 8.62 -0.78
CA PHE A 232 3.74 7.29 -0.99
C PHE A 232 4.73 6.32 -1.65
N PRO A 233 5.15 5.23 -0.99
CA PRO A 233 6.14 4.28 -1.52
C PRO A 233 5.84 3.77 -2.92
N ARG A 234 4.56 3.47 -3.22
CA ARG A 234 4.15 3.02 -4.54
C ARG A 234 4.40 4.08 -5.62
N LEU A 235 4.06 5.33 -5.36
CA LEU A 235 4.30 6.44 -6.29
C LEU A 235 5.79 6.76 -6.40
N ILE A 236 6.55 6.69 -5.29
CA ILE A 236 8.01 6.82 -5.30
C ILE A 236 8.60 5.79 -6.27
N ASN A 237 8.20 4.52 -6.16
CA ASN A 237 8.71 3.46 -7.02
C ASN A 237 8.39 3.72 -8.49
N ILE A 238 7.14 4.00 -8.82
CA ILE A 238 6.72 4.22 -10.21
C ILE A 238 7.48 5.40 -10.83
N ILE A 239 7.57 6.53 -10.11
CA ILE A 239 8.24 7.73 -10.61
C ILE A 239 9.76 7.52 -10.69
N ALA A 240 10.36 6.84 -9.71
CA ALA A 240 11.79 6.55 -9.71
C ALA A 240 12.18 5.61 -10.85
N ASP A 241 11.41 4.54 -11.09
CA ASP A 241 11.61 3.61 -12.21
C ASP A 241 11.55 4.36 -13.56
N ARG A 242 10.54 5.21 -13.73
CA ARG A 242 10.38 6.03 -14.94
C ARG A 242 11.52 7.03 -15.11
N ALA A 243 11.99 7.65 -14.03
CA ALA A 243 13.12 8.56 -14.06
C ALA A 243 14.44 7.86 -14.43
N MET A 244 14.64 6.61 -13.94
CA MET A 244 15.79 5.77 -14.34
C MET A 244 15.75 5.41 -15.82
N LEU A 245 14.57 5.06 -16.33
CA LEU A 245 14.40 4.78 -17.77
C LEU A 245 14.70 6.03 -18.61
N ALA A 246 14.20 7.20 -18.23
CA ALA A 246 14.46 8.46 -18.91
C ALA A 246 15.95 8.85 -18.87
N ALA A 247 16.62 8.62 -17.75
CA ALA A 247 18.06 8.84 -17.62
C ALA A 247 18.88 7.91 -18.54
N TYR A 248 18.50 6.63 -18.60
CA TYR A 248 19.10 5.66 -19.52
C TYR A 248 18.97 6.09 -20.99
N VAL A 249 17.78 6.47 -21.43
CA VAL A 249 17.53 6.97 -22.79
C VAL A 249 18.37 8.23 -23.08
N GLY A 250 18.52 9.10 -22.10
CA GLY A 250 19.34 10.32 -22.20
C GLY A 250 20.83 10.11 -21.96
N ASN A 251 21.32 8.87 -21.83
CA ASN A 251 22.71 8.51 -21.51
C ASN A 251 23.26 9.26 -20.28
N ARG A 252 22.45 9.37 -19.21
CA ARG A 252 22.79 10.10 -17.98
C ARG A 252 22.87 9.13 -16.81
N HIS A 253 24.04 9.08 -16.14
CA HIS A 253 24.25 8.19 -14.99
C HIS A 253 23.70 8.78 -13.67
N GLU A 254 23.31 10.04 -13.68
CA GLU A 254 22.78 10.74 -12.51
C GLU A 254 21.38 11.30 -12.80
N ILE A 255 20.48 11.13 -11.86
CA ILE A 255 19.10 11.60 -11.94
C ILE A 255 18.94 12.88 -11.14
N ASP A 256 18.62 13.96 -11.84
CA ASP A 256 18.35 15.27 -11.27
C ASP A 256 16.86 15.53 -11.02
N ALA A 257 16.54 16.62 -10.35
CA ALA A 257 15.17 17.02 -10.05
C ALA A 257 14.32 17.30 -11.32
N ARG A 258 14.95 17.60 -12.46
CA ARG A 258 14.24 17.85 -13.73
C ARG A 258 13.71 16.53 -14.30
N LEU A 259 14.55 15.50 -14.32
CA LEU A 259 14.14 14.15 -14.75
C LEU A 259 13.01 13.59 -13.88
N VAL A 260 13.11 13.77 -12.55
CA VAL A 260 12.03 13.33 -11.62
C VAL A 260 10.71 14.02 -11.92
N ARG A 261 10.72 15.35 -12.16
CA ARG A 261 9.48 16.07 -12.49
C ARG A 261 8.90 15.67 -13.85
N ALA A 262 9.75 15.43 -14.84
CA ALA A 262 9.31 14.93 -16.14
C ALA A 262 8.67 13.54 -16.03
N ALA A 263 9.33 12.62 -15.30
CA ALA A 263 8.78 11.29 -15.02
C ALA A 263 7.45 11.36 -14.26
N ALA A 264 7.33 12.25 -13.28
CA ALA A 264 6.10 12.43 -12.53
C ALA A 264 4.95 12.96 -13.39
N ALA A 265 5.21 13.88 -14.32
CA ALA A 265 4.22 14.39 -15.27
C ALA A 265 3.74 13.27 -16.21
N GLU A 266 4.64 12.45 -16.70
CA GLU A 266 4.30 11.29 -17.52
C GLU A 266 3.41 10.28 -16.76
N VAL A 267 3.76 9.94 -15.52
CA VAL A 267 3.00 9.02 -14.67
C VAL A 267 1.58 9.53 -14.35
N ARG A 268 1.40 10.85 -14.22
CA ARG A 268 0.09 11.46 -13.99
C ARG A 268 -0.78 11.57 -15.24
N GLY A 269 -0.24 11.29 -16.40
CA GLY A 269 -0.91 11.51 -17.66
C GLY A 269 -0.89 12.99 -18.13
N ASP A 270 -0.16 13.87 -17.44
CA ASP A 270 0.01 15.28 -17.76
C ASP A 270 1.03 15.50 -18.91
N ALA A 271 1.40 14.46 -19.62
CA ALA A 271 2.39 14.49 -20.69
C ALA A 271 2.01 15.40 -21.87
N ASP A 272 0.77 15.89 -21.92
CA ASP A 272 0.29 16.87 -22.89
C ASP A 272 0.58 18.34 -22.49
N MET A 273 1.16 18.58 -21.31
CA MET A 273 1.46 19.92 -20.78
C MET A 273 2.82 20.50 -21.23
N ASP A 274 3.60 19.83 -22.07
CA ASP A 274 4.79 20.45 -22.69
C ASP A 274 4.46 21.23 -23.99
N LYS A 275 3.18 21.46 -24.25
CA LYS A 275 2.74 22.56 -25.09
C LYS A 275 2.98 23.88 -24.35
N ARG A 276 4.25 24.28 -24.25
CA ARG A 276 4.58 25.69 -23.99
C ARG A 276 3.69 26.50 -24.93
N PRO A 277 2.81 27.36 -24.38
CA PRO A 277 2.11 28.25 -25.26
C PRO A 277 3.18 28.98 -26.10
N ARG A 278 3.07 28.88 -27.40
CA ARG A 278 3.96 29.53 -28.37
C ARG A 278 3.82 31.05 -28.24
N ARG A 279 4.15 31.60 -27.06
CA ARG A 279 4.19 33.05 -26.82
C ARG A 279 5.05 33.78 -27.85
N GLY A 280 6.07 33.08 -28.38
CA GLY A 280 6.86 33.60 -29.50
C GLY A 280 6.05 33.83 -30.77
N TRP A 281 5.09 32.98 -31.10
CA TRP A 281 4.27 33.15 -32.31
C TRP A 281 3.22 34.22 -32.14
N ILE A 282 2.72 34.48 -30.94
CA ILE A 282 1.81 35.58 -30.62
C ILE A 282 2.55 36.93 -30.77
N LEU A 283 3.80 37.01 -30.27
CA LEU A 283 4.64 38.21 -30.43
C LEU A 283 4.98 38.47 -31.91
N ILE A 284 5.34 37.42 -32.67
CA ILE A 284 5.57 37.54 -34.11
C ILE A 284 4.30 37.96 -34.86
N GLY A 285 3.15 37.40 -34.52
CA GLY A 285 1.86 37.80 -35.10
C GLY A 285 1.50 39.25 -34.80
N LEU A 286 1.76 39.73 -33.58
CA LEU A 286 1.54 41.13 -33.18
C LEU A 286 2.49 42.09 -33.89
N THR A 287 3.76 41.75 -34.06
CA THR A 287 4.71 42.59 -34.83
C THR A 287 4.38 42.66 -36.30
N VAL A 288 3.97 41.56 -36.93
CA VAL A 288 3.51 41.54 -38.33
C VAL A 288 2.26 42.41 -38.51
N LEU A 289 1.28 42.29 -37.60
CA LEU A 289 0.08 43.10 -37.63
C LEU A 289 0.37 44.60 -37.49
N LEU A 290 1.28 44.99 -36.58
CA LEU A 290 1.69 46.39 -36.40
C LEU A 290 2.39 46.93 -37.64
N VAL A 291 3.22 46.16 -38.30
CA VAL A 291 3.87 46.56 -39.56
C VAL A 291 2.88 46.74 -40.66
N LEU A 292 1.88 45.83 -40.80
CA LEU A 292 0.83 45.95 -41.80
C LEU A 292 -0.08 47.18 -41.57
N VAL A 293 -0.44 47.46 -40.33
CA VAL A 293 -1.24 48.66 -39.98
C VAL A 293 -0.45 49.94 -40.23
N ALA A 294 0.84 49.99 -39.89
CA ALA A 294 1.68 51.14 -40.19
C ALA A 294 1.86 51.38 -41.68
N SER A 295 2.03 50.30 -42.47
CA SER A 295 2.16 50.38 -43.94
C SER A 295 0.85 50.87 -44.60
N ALA A 296 -0.30 50.37 -44.15
CA ALA A 296 -1.62 50.79 -44.61
C ALA A 296 -1.87 52.29 -44.29
N TRP A 297 -1.47 52.75 -43.11
CA TRP A 297 -1.61 54.14 -42.70
C TRP A 297 -0.78 55.13 -43.54
N VAL A 298 0.46 54.70 -43.89
CA VAL A 298 1.32 55.47 -44.79
C VAL A 298 0.75 55.58 -46.22
N LEU A 299 0.15 54.46 -46.71
CA LEU A 299 -0.49 54.46 -48.06
C LEU A 299 -1.75 55.29 -48.13
N LEU A 300 -2.52 55.41 -47.04
CA LEU A 300 -3.77 56.22 -46.98
C LEU A 300 -3.47 57.73 -46.81
N ARG A 301 -2.28 58.09 -46.46
CA ARG A 301 -1.85 59.50 -46.33
C ARG A 301 -1.12 60.09 -47.56
N ARG A 302 -0.95 59.27 -48.61
CA ARG A 302 -0.50 59.74 -49.93
C ARG A 302 -1.70 59.86 -50.85
#